data_57ddfd45617081f1ccb44ee668591960
#
_entry.id   57ddfd45617081f1ccb44ee668591960
#
_cell.length_a   1.000
_cell.length_b   1.000
_cell.length_c   1.000
_cell.angle_alpha   90.00
_cell.angle_beta   90.00
_cell.angle_gamma   90.00
#
_symmetry.space_group_name_H-M   'P 1'
#
loop_
_entity.id
_entity.type
_entity.pdbx_description
1 polymer ?
#
loop_
_entity_poly.entity_id
_entity_poly.type
_entity_poly.pdbx_seq_one_letter_code
_entity_poly.pdbx_strand_id
1 'polypeptide(L)'
;TRPTPCEPIAKAVIAELRAAGVPKENIWFIIALGTHGVMYRTEFVRKLGEEIVENYEVHNHNLFFNHVFVGNTTNNVPVEINADVMSADYKIAIGTTMAHSYYGFSGGAKCILPGVSSLRTIMRNHSFTTTTEFNMGNPHTLMRSDAEQAARMMGLDFKIDAILNGHAQICNLFAGDFEAEIQHAAAYAAEHYAAKFVPDCDVVIANNYFKPAEANCAYTPEVIASLKDGGSFVLAANSPFGPCVHFLYDKWGHSAPGGMMWSG
;
A
#
# COMPACT_ATOMS: atom_id res chain seq x y z
N THR A 1 -4.70 6.64 1.87
CA THR A 1 -4.85 5.50 1.08
C THR A 1 -5.21 4.25 1.89
N ARG A 2 -4.36 3.65 2.73
CA ARG A 2 -4.78 2.55 3.62
C ARG A 2 -5.35 3.10 4.93
N PRO A 3 -6.37 2.45 5.54
CA PRO A 3 -7.00 2.92 6.78
C PRO A 3 -6.15 2.68 8.04
N THR A 4 -4.85 2.45 7.90
CA THR A 4 -3.95 2.17 9.01
C THR A 4 -4.01 3.27 10.06
N PRO A 5 -4.37 2.98 11.32
CA PRO A 5 -4.30 3.95 12.42
C PRO A 5 -2.84 4.09 12.85
N CYS A 6 -2.09 4.97 12.16
CA CYS A 6 -0.65 5.10 12.36
C CYS A 6 -0.29 5.82 13.66
N GLU A 7 -1.15 6.67 14.21
CA GLU A 7 -0.85 7.50 15.39
C GLU A 7 -0.30 6.70 16.58
N PRO A 8 -0.97 5.65 17.10
CA PRO A 8 -0.46 4.92 18.25
C PRO A 8 0.87 4.22 17.98
N ILE A 9 1.06 3.71 16.75
CA ILE A 9 2.30 3.05 16.34
C ILE A 9 3.43 4.08 16.25
N ALA A 10 3.18 5.21 15.58
CA ALA A 10 4.17 6.27 15.41
C ALA A 10 4.59 6.89 16.76
N LYS A 11 3.65 7.08 17.69
CA LYS A 11 3.96 7.54 19.06
C LYS A 11 4.87 6.57 19.80
N ALA A 12 4.64 5.28 19.71
CA ALA A 12 5.51 4.27 20.30
C ALA A 12 6.91 4.30 19.68
N VAL A 13 7.01 4.37 18.35
CA VAL A 13 8.29 4.47 17.63
C VAL A 13 9.05 5.76 18.04
N ILE A 14 8.37 6.90 18.08
CA ILE A 14 8.96 8.16 18.54
C ILE A 14 9.51 8.01 19.95
N ALA A 15 8.75 7.40 20.86
CA ALA A 15 9.17 7.21 22.25
C ALA A 15 10.47 6.40 22.33
N GLU A 16 10.58 5.32 21.59
CA GLU A 16 11.79 4.48 21.53
C GLU A 16 12.98 5.24 20.94
N LEU A 17 12.78 5.95 19.82
CA LEU A 17 13.84 6.76 19.19
C LEU A 17 14.34 7.86 20.14
N ARG A 18 13.43 8.54 20.83
CA ARG A 18 13.76 9.58 21.83
C ARG A 18 14.48 9.00 23.04
N ALA A 19 14.07 7.82 23.51
CA ALA A 19 14.75 7.11 24.60
C ALA A 19 16.17 6.66 24.19
N ALA A 20 16.36 6.32 22.91
CA ALA A 20 17.68 6.03 22.33
C ALA A 20 18.54 7.28 22.09
N GLY A 21 18.04 8.48 22.39
CA GLY A 21 18.78 9.74 22.28
C GLY A 21 18.70 10.42 20.90
N VAL A 22 17.84 9.97 19.99
CA VAL A 22 17.63 10.63 18.69
C VAL A 22 16.98 12.00 18.93
N PRO A 23 17.58 13.13 18.46
CA PRO A 23 16.97 14.45 18.58
C PRO A 23 15.63 14.53 17.85
N LYS A 24 14.70 15.36 18.37
CA LYS A 24 13.36 15.51 17.76
C LYS A 24 13.45 15.98 16.31
N GLU A 25 14.30 16.92 16.03
CA GLU A 25 14.57 17.52 14.73
C GLU A 25 15.14 16.53 13.69
N ASN A 26 15.62 15.37 14.14
CA ASN A 26 16.13 14.30 13.30
C ASN A 26 15.07 13.21 13.05
N ILE A 27 13.81 13.42 13.48
CA ILE A 27 12.70 12.52 13.25
C ILE A 27 11.67 13.23 12.35
N TRP A 28 11.38 12.65 11.20
CA TRP A 28 10.40 13.18 10.24
C TRP A 28 9.66 12.05 9.53
N PHE A 29 8.58 12.40 8.85
CA PHE A 29 7.65 11.44 8.26
C PHE A 29 7.46 11.68 6.77
N ILE A 30 7.48 10.61 5.99
CA ILE A 30 7.07 10.61 4.58
C ILE A 30 5.83 9.73 4.44
N ILE A 31 4.76 10.29 3.89
CA ILE A 31 3.57 9.52 3.54
C ILE A 31 3.82 8.78 2.22
N ALA A 32 3.88 7.47 2.31
CA ALA A 32 4.15 6.56 1.19
C ALA A 32 2.92 6.43 0.27
N LEU A 33 2.74 7.38 -0.63
CA LEU A 33 1.57 7.52 -1.48
C LEU A 33 1.59 6.61 -2.70
N GLY A 34 2.78 6.28 -3.22
CA GLY A 34 2.88 5.67 -4.54
C GLY A 34 2.23 6.58 -5.58
N THR A 35 1.33 6.00 -6.37
CA THR A 35 0.58 6.72 -7.42
C THR A 35 -0.77 7.30 -6.94
N HIS A 36 -1.08 7.21 -5.65
CA HIS A 36 -2.30 7.80 -5.10
C HIS A 36 -2.20 9.31 -4.91
N GLY A 37 -3.34 9.97 -4.76
CA GLY A 37 -3.43 11.41 -4.53
C GLY A 37 -2.74 11.85 -3.23
N VAL A 38 -2.29 13.10 -3.23
CA VAL A 38 -1.65 13.73 -2.07
C VAL A 38 -2.60 13.86 -0.89
N MET A 39 -2.07 13.83 0.31
CA MET A 39 -2.81 14.08 1.54
C MET A 39 -2.66 15.55 1.96
N TYR A 40 -3.76 16.13 2.44
CA TYR A 40 -3.78 17.45 3.05
C TYR A 40 -3.49 17.38 4.56
N ARG A 41 -3.24 18.53 5.19
CA ARG A 41 -2.94 18.57 6.64
C ARG A 41 -4.02 17.88 7.49
N THR A 42 -5.28 18.02 7.14
CA THR A 42 -6.40 17.36 7.85
C THR A 42 -6.34 15.83 7.77
N GLU A 43 -5.80 15.30 6.69
CA GLU A 43 -5.59 13.86 6.51
C GLU A 43 -4.34 13.37 7.23
N PHE A 44 -3.29 14.20 7.30
CA PHE A 44 -2.13 13.92 8.16
C PHE A 44 -2.56 13.82 9.63
N VAL A 45 -3.34 14.79 10.12
CA VAL A 45 -3.88 14.78 11.49
C VAL A 45 -4.72 13.53 11.74
N ARG A 46 -5.59 13.15 10.81
CA ARG A 46 -6.40 11.92 10.94
C ARG A 46 -5.54 10.66 11.00
N LYS A 47 -4.39 10.66 10.34
CA LYS A 47 -3.52 9.47 10.23
C LYS A 47 -2.47 9.37 11.33
N LEU A 48 -1.87 10.48 11.71
CA LEU A 48 -0.72 10.57 12.62
C LEU A 48 -1.06 11.21 13.97
N GLY A 49 -2.23 11.83 14.10
CA GLY A 49 -2.60 12.65 15.25
C GLY A 49 -2.07 14.08 15.15
N GLU A 50 -2.78 15.01 15.79
CA GLU A 50 -2.43 16.44 15.77
C GLU A 50 -1.06 16.69 16.39
N GLU A 51 -0.76 16.06 17.51
CA GLU A 51 0.51 16.19 18.23
C GLU A 51 1.73 15.90 17.34
N ILE A 52 1.68 14.84 16.53
CA ILE A 52 2.79 14.50 15.61
C ILE A 52 2.89 15.54 14.50
N VAL A 53 1.76 15.92 13.89
CA VAL A 53 1.73 16.87 12.77
C VAL A 53 2.17 18.29 13.19
N GLU A 54 2.00 18.67 14.44
CA GLU A 54 2.46 19.96 14.98
C GLU A 54 3.94 19.95 15.40
N ASN A 55 4.45 18.80 15.77
CA ASN A 55 5.77 18.71 16.39
C ASN A 55 6.85 18.10 15.51
N TYR A 56 6.49 17.47 14.39
CA TYR A 56 7.42 16.80 13.49
C TYR A 56 7.13 17.22 12.03
N GLU A 57 8.13 17.17 11.19
CA GLU A 57 7.95 17.37 9.77
C GLU A 57 7.21 16.18 9.15
N VAL A 58 6.17 16.46 8.36
CA VAL A 58 5.37 15.45 7.65
C VAL A 58 5.23 15.86 6.20
N HIS A 59 5.75 15.05 5.30
CA HIS A 59 5.75 15.30 3.87
C HIS A 59 4.99 14.22 3.09
N ASN A 60 4.40 14.62 1.98
CA ASN A 60 3.94 13.67 0.97
C ASN A 60 5.14 13.19 0.13
N HIS A 61 5.18 11.91 -0.19
CA HIS A 61 6.06 11.44 -1.25
C HIS A 61 5.72 12.15 -2.57
N ASN A 62 6.74 12.61 -3.28
CA ASN A 62 6.57 13.17 -4.61
C ASN A 62 6.84 12.08 -5.66
N LEU A 63 5.82 11.76 -6.46
CA LEU A 63 5.86 10.71 -7.48
C LEU A 63 6.76 11.05 -8.68
N PHE A 64 6.98 12.34 -8.96
CA PHE A 64 7.58 12.81 -10.22
C PHE A 64 9.00 13.34 -10.07
N PHE A 65 9.38 13.79 -8.88
CA PHE A 65 10.64 14.47 -8.62
C PHE A 65 11.31 13.96 -7.34
N ASN A 66 12.60 14.31 -7.21
CA ASN A 66 13.40 14.06 -6.02
C ASN A 66 13.59 12.55 -5.75
N HIS A 67 14.17 11.86 -6.75
CA HIS A 67 14.48 10.44 -6.64
C HIS A 67 15.96 10.15 -6.85
N VAL A 68 16.43 9.11 -6.18
CA VAL A 68 17.76 8.54 -6.37
C VAL A 68 17.62 7.16 -7.01
N PHE A 69 18.35 6.92 -8.10
CA PHE A 69 18.44 5.60 -8.70
C PHE A 69 19.37 4.72 -7.84
N VAL A 70 18.87 3.57 -7.41
CA VAL A 70 19.61 2.64 -6.52
C VAL A 70 19.96 1.30 -7.17
N GLY A 71 19.46 1.03 -8.36
CA GLY A 71 19.76 -0.20 -9.11
C GLY A 71 18.58 -0.73 -9.91
N ASN A 72 18.74 -1.93 -10.46
CA ASN A 72 17.65 -2.65 -11.12
C ASN A 72 17.37 -3.96 -10.38
N THR A 73 16.08 -4.35 -10.32
CA THR A 73 15.71 -5.67 -9.83
C THR A 73 16.08 -6.76 -10.84
N THR A 74 16.00 -8.01 -10.43
CA THR A 74 16.21 -9.18 -11.31
C THR A 74 15.23 -9.23 -12.49
N ASN A 75 14.07 -8.58 -12.36
CA ASN A 75 13.07 -8.45 -13.44
C ASN A 75 13.26 -7.15 -14.26
N ASN A 76 14.42 -6.50 -14.17
CA ASN A 76 14.75 -5.25 -14.86
C ASN A 76 13.78 -4.10 -14.56
N VAL A 77 13.34 -3.99 -13.30
CA VAL A 77 12.65 -2.80 -12.81
C VAL A 77 13.71 -1.80 -12.33
N PRO A 78 13.81 -0.61 -12.94
CA PRO A 78 14.70 0.43 -12.44
C PRO A 78 14.15 0.96 -11.11
N VAL A 79 14.94 0.89 -10.05
CA VAL A 79 14.54 1.30 -8.70
C VAL A 79 15.01 2.73 -8.45
N GLU A 80 14.07 3.65 -8.40
CA GLU A 80 14.28 5.06 -8.11
C GLU A 80 13.46 5.41 -6.86
N ILE A 81 14.13 5.74 -5.77
CA ILE A 81 13.53 5.97 -4.44
C ILE A 81 13.59 7.45 -4.09
N ASN A 82 12.61 7.94 -3.37
CA ASN A 82 12.56 9.29 -2.82
C ASN A 82 13.88 9.65 -2.12
N ALA A 83 14.50 10.77 -2.52
CA ALA A 83 15.82 11.18 -2.04
C ALA A 83 15.82 11.52 -0.55
N ASP A 84 14.72 12.08 -0.02
CA ASP A 84 14.62 12.40 1.40
C ASP A 84 14.60 11.10 2.22
N VAL A 85 13.87 10.05 1.75
CA VAL A 85 13.94 8.71 2.37
C VAL A 85 15.35 8.14 2.32
N MET A 86 16.05 8.31 1.17
CA MET A 86 17.43 7.82 1.03
C MET A 86 18.42 8.55 1.95
N SER A 87 18.15 9.79 2.32
CA SER A 87 19.03 10.59 3.19
C SER A 87 18.96 10.20 4.67
N ALA A 88 17.93 9.47 5.09
CA ALA A 88 17.80 9.03 6.47
C ALA A 88 18.80 7.91 6.81
N ASP A 89 19.40 8.00 8.00
CA ASP A 89 20.34 6.98 8.52
C ASP A 89 19.60 5.70 8.95
N TYR A 90 18.35 5.83 9.43
CA TYR A 90 17.52 4.73 9.90
C TYR A 90 16.09 4.86 9.37
N LYS A 91 15.61 3.84 8.71
CA LYS A 91 14.33 3.86 7.96
C LYS A 91 13.34 2.87 8.55
N ILE A 92 12.23 3.40 9.06
CA ILE A 92 11.14 2.61 9.64
C ILE A 92 9.89 2.78 8.76
N ALA A 93 9.29 1.69 8.33
CA ALA A 93 8.05 1.74 7.56
C ALA A 93 6.87 1.18 8.37
N ILE A 94 5.77 1.95 8.41
CA ILE A 94 4.51 1.57 9.08
C ILE A 94 3.44 1.32 8.01
N GLY A 95 2.74 0.19 8.10
CA GLY A 95 1.73 -0.19 7.13
C GLY A 95 0.62 -1.07 7.69
N THR A 96 -0.07 -1.73 6.79
CA THR A 96 -1.14 -2.69 7.09
C THR A 96 -1.05 -3.86 6.12
N THR A 97 -1.11 -5.07 6.64
CA THR A 97 -1.20 -6.28 5.83
C THR A 97 -2.66 -6.69 5.67
N MET A 98 -3.09 -6.81 4.42
CA MET A 98 -4.40 -7.31 4.00
C MET A 98 -4.28 -7.88 2.60
N ALA A 99 -5.22 -8.72 2.17
CA ALA A 99 -5.20 -9.30 0.83
C ALA A 99 -5.13 -8.24 -0.27
N HIS A 100 -4.40 -8.54 -1.35
CA HIS A 100 -4.19 -7.64 -2.47
C HIS A 100 -4.07 -8.40 -3.78
N SER A 101 -4.77 -7.94 -4.81
CA SER A 101 -4.94 -8.63 -6.09
C SER A 101 -3.63 -9.00 -6.79
N TYR A 102 -2.64 -8.12 -6.80
CA TYR A 102 -1.40 -8.32 -7.58
C TYR A 102 -0.17 -8.62 -6.73
N TYR A 103 -0.10 -8.08 -5.52
CA TYR A 103 1.00 -8.31 -4.58
C TYR A 103 0.72 -9.49 -3.62
N GLY A 104 -0.44 -10.14 -3.76
CA GLY A 104 -0.92 -11.14 -2.82
C GLY A 104 -1.43 -10.53 -1.51
N PHE A 105 -0.58 -9.77 -0.84
CA PHE A 105 -0.90 -8.96 0.34
C PHE A 105 -0.34 -7.54 0.19
N SER A 106 -0.94 -6.57 0.86
CA SER A 106 -0.30 -5.29 1.17
C SER A 106 0.69 -5.47 2.32
N GLY A 107 1.28 -4.40 2.81
CA GLY A 107 2.30 -4.48 3.86
C GLY A 107 3.69 -4.86 3.34
N GLY A 108 4.62 -5.13 4.26
CA GLY A 108 6.01 -5.43 3.95
C GLY A 108 6.65 -4.33 3.09
N ALA A 109 7.47 -4.75 2.14
CA ALA A 109 8.17 -3.88 1.21
C ALA A 109 7.28 -3.03 0.29
N LYS A 110 5.96 -3.25 0.30
CA LYS A 110 5.02 -2.45 -0.51
C LYS A 110 4.96 -0.96 -0.09
N CYS A 111 5.38 -0.62 1.12
CA CYS A 111 5.59 0.77 1.53
C CYS A 111 6.74 1.44 0.77
N ILE A 112 7.62 0.67 0.15
CA ILE A 112 8.77 1.15 -0.61
C ILE A 112 8.43 1.17 -2.10
N LEU A 113 8.08 0.03 -2.67
CA LEU A 113 7.58 -0.07 -4.04
C LEU A 113 6.14 -0.60 -4.02
N PRO A 114 5.15 0.23 -4.32
CA PRO A 114 5.19 1.58 -4.93
C PRO A 114 5.38 2.76 -3.95
N GLY A 115 5.29 2.61 -2.66
CA GLY A 115 5.03 3.65 -1.68
C GLY A 115 5.86 4.93 -1.80
N VAL A 116 7.19 4.83 -1.93
CA VAL A 116 8.14 5.95 -2.04
C VAL A 116 9.01 5.86 -3.28
N SER A 117 8.54 5.13 -4.28
CA SER A 117 9.23 4.96 -5.58
C SER A 117 8.73 5.94 -6.63
N SER A 118 9.55 6.21 -7.66
CA SER A 118 9.17 7.05 -8.79
C SER A 118 8.06 6.45 -9.66
N LEU A 119 7.37 7.28 -10.43
CA LEU A 119 6.40 6.82 -11.42
C LEU A 119 7.01 5.80 -12.39
N ARG A 120 8.24 6.03 -12.87
CA ARG A 120 8.94 5.13 -13.79
C ARG A 120 9.13 3.73 -13.18
N THR A 121 9.58 3.66 -11.93
CA THR A 121 9.72 2.41 -11.18
C THR A 121 8.37 1.70 -11.06
N ILE A 122 7.34 2.43 -10.64
CA ILE A 122 6.01 1.88 -10.42
C ILE A 122 5.40 1.38 -11.72
N MET A 123 5.45 2.14 -12.80
CA MET A 123 4.93 1.75 -14.11
C MET A 123 5.58 0.45 -14.60
N ARG A 124 6.90 0.34 -14.47
CA ARG A 124 7.62 -0.87 -14.89
C ARG A 124 7.24 -2.08 -14.03
N ASN A 125 7.17 -1.94 -12.72
CA ASN A 125 6.72 -3.02 -11.82
C ASN A 125 5.26 -3.41 -12.11
N HIS A 126 4.35 -2.43 -12.28
CA HIS A 126 2.93 -2.70 -12.53
C HIS A 126 2.65 -3.22 -13.95
N SER A 127 3.62 -3.16 -14.88
CA SER A 127 3.47 -3.81 -16.19
C SER A 127 3.33 -5.34 -16.09
N PHE A 128 3.77 -5.94 -15.00
CA PHE A 128 3.59 -7.38 -14.76
C PHE A 128 2.15 -7.78 -14.46
N THR A 129 1.25 -6.86 -14.17
CA THR A 129 -0.19 -7.17 -13.99
C THR A 129 -0.80 -7.77 -15.25
N THR A 130 -0.20 -7.52 -16.43
CA THR A 130 -0.65 -8.08 -17.71
C THR A 130 -0.23 -9.52 -17.95
N THR A 131 0.79 -9.97 -17.26
CA THR A 131 1.45 -11.26 -17.49
C THR A 131 1.29 -12.23 -16.32
N THR A 132 0.83 -11.74 -15.17
CA THR A 132 0.66 -12.53 -13.97
C THR A 132 -0.82 -12.84 -13.75
N GLU A 133 -1.09 -14.06 -13.34
CA GLU A 133 -2.40 -14.46 -12.86
C GLU A 133 -2.79 -13.61 -11.64
N PHE A 134 -4.09 -13.57 -11.37
CA PHE A 134 -4.60 -12.91 -10.19
C PHE A 134 -4.12 -13.63 -8.93
N ASN A 135 -3.45 -12.93 -8.02
CA ASN A 135 -2.66 -13.54 -6.95
C ASN A 135 -3.12 -13.12 -5.54
N MET A 136 -4.39 -12.80 -5.36
CA MET A 136 -4.89 -12.42 -4.02
C MET A 136 -4.57 -13.52 -2.99
N GLY A 137 -3.92 -13.14 -1.90
CA GLY A 137 -3.52 -14.07 -0.85
C GLY A 137 -2.25 -14.88 -1.14
N ASN A 138 -1.62 -14.75 -2.31
CA ASN A 138 -0.33 -15.39 -2.60
C ASN A 138 0.82 -14.46 -2.18
N PRO A 139 1.65 -14.81 -1.18
CA PRO A 139 2.76 -13.97 -0.76
C PRO A 139 3.96 -13.97 -1.73
N HIS A 140 3.95 -14.83 -2.74
CA HIS A 140 5.08 -15.03 -3.66
C HIS A 140 4.74 -14.57 -5.09
N THR A 141 4.58 -13.26 -5.29
CA THR A 141 4.33 -12.68 -6.61
C THR A 141 5.56 -12.00 -7.19
N LEU A 142 5.66 -11.89 -8.52
CA LEU A 142 6.77 -11.16 -9.17
C LEU A 142 6.83 -9.71 -8.68
N MET A 143 5.67 -9.06 -8.57
CA MET A 143 5.60 -7.66 -8.13
C MET A 143 6.09 -7.50 -6.68
N ARG A 144 5.79 -8.46 -5.80
CA ARG A 144 6.31 -8.47 -4.43
C ARG A 144 7.81 -8.69 -4.40
N SER A 145 8.32 -9.64 -5.17
CA SER A 145 9.76 -9.90 -5.25
C SER A 145 10.55 -8.64 -5.65
N ASP A 146 10.04 -7.87 -6.61
CA ASP A 146 10.66 -6.58 -6.97
C ASP A 146 10.60 -5.56 -5.83
N ALA A 147 9.48 -5.52 -5.10
CA ALA A 147 9.36 -4.60 -3.96
C ALA A 147 10.33 -4.95 -2.82
N GLU A 148 10.53 -6.24 -2.55
CA GLU A 148 11.51 -6.72 -1.56
C GLU A 148 12.93 -6.37 -1.98
N GLN A 149 13.28 -6.57 -3.26
CA GLN A 149 14.58 -6.15 -3.78
C GLN A 149 14.77 -4.63 -3.68
N ALA A 150 13.74 -3.83 -3.99
CA ALA A 150 13.79 -2.37 -3.85
C ALA A 150 13.99 -1.95 -2.38
N ALA A 151 13.33 -2.62 -1.44
CA ALA A 151 13.49 -2.35 -0.01
C ALA A 151 14.90 -2.69 0.49
N ARG A 152 15.49 -3.80 0.01
CA ARG A 152 16.89 -4.14 0.31
C ARG A 152 17.87 -3.10 -0.26
N MET A 153 17.69 -2.67 -1.51
CA MET A 153 18.54 -1.66 -2.15
C MET A 153 18.43 -0.30 -1.45
N MET A 154 17.26 0.05 -0.95
CA MET A 154 17.03 1.27 -0.17
C MET A 154 17.65 1.18 1.22
N GLY A 155 17.74 -0.01 1.80
CA GLY A 155 18.14 -0.22 3.19
C GLY A 155 16.98 0.07 4.15
N LEU A 156 15.86 -0.65 4.02
CA LEU A 156 14.77 -0.60 5.01
C LEU A 156 15.20 -1.34 6.28
N ASP A 157 15.30 -0.62 7.41
CA ASP A 157 15.84 -1.16 8.65
C ASP A 157 14.79 -1.85 9.52
N PHE A 158 13.57 -1.31 9.55
CA PHE A 158 12.51 -1.85 10.40
C PHE A 158 11.12 -1.68 9.79
N LYS A 159 10.31 -2.71 9.90
CA LYS A 159 8.95 -2.73 9.40
C LYS A 159 7.94 -3.00 10.50
N ILE A 160 6.80 -2.30 10.46
CA ILE A 160 5.66 -2.54 11.34
C ILE A 160 4.41 -2.60 10.48
N ASP A 161 3.68 -3.72 10.53
CA ASP A 161 2.39 -3.88 9.89
C ASP A 161 1.28 -4.21 10.88
N ALA A 162 0.15 -3.52 10.73
CA ALA A 162 -1.06 -3.78 11.49
C ALA A 162 -2.00 -4.72 10.74
N ILE A 163 -2.69 -5.57 11.48
CA ILE A 163 -3.88 -6.27 11.02
C ILE A 163 -5.09 -5.57 11.63
N LEU A 164 -6.11 -5.30 10.82
CA LEU A 164 -7.27 -4.51 11.22
C LEU A 164 -8.55 -5.34 11.19
N ASN A 165 -9.49 -5.02 12.09
CA ASN A 165 -10.87 -5.54 12.01
C ASN A 165 -11.74 -4.70 11.06
N GLY A 166 -13.00 -5.06 10.92
CA GLY A 166 -14.00 -4.34 10.10
C GLY A 166 -14.30 -2.91 10.56
N HIS A 167 -13.86 -2.50 11.75
CA HIS A 167 -13.96 -1.13 12.26
C HIS A 167 -12.65 -0.34 12.14
N ALA A 168 -11.69 -0.86 11.36
CA ALA A 168 -10.34 -0.30 11.20
C ALA A 168 -9.53 -0.19 12.51
N GLN A 169 -9.84 -1.01 13.51
CA GLN A 169 -9.08 -1.10 14.76
C GLN A 169 -7.95 -2.14 14.61
N ILE A 170 -6.83 -1.89 15.25
CA ILE A 170 -5.70 -2.82 15.28
C ILE A 170 -6.06 -4.06 16.09
N CYS A 171 -6.03 -5.22 15.43
CA CYS A 171 -6.21 -6.54 16.06
C CYS A 171 -4.89 -7.20 16.41
N ASN A 172 -3.87 -6.99 15.56
CA ASN A 172 -2.55 -7.52 15.76
C ASN A 172 -1.50 -6.60 15.11
N LEU A 173 -0.25 -6.72 15.56
CA LEU A 173 0.92 -6.03 15.01
C LEU A 173 2.03 -7.03 14.77
N PHE A 174 2.67 -6.89 13.62
CA PHE A 174 3.89 -7.61 13.26
C PHE A 174 4.99 -6.59 13.05
N ALA A 175 6.17 -6.85 13.59
CA ALA A 175 7.27 -5.90 13.53
C ALA A 175 8.62 -6.59 13.49
N GLY A 176 9.58 -6.03 12.76
CA GLY A 176 10.92 -6.54 12.64
C GLY A 176 11.54 -6.33 11.26
N ASP A 177 12.38 -7.25 10.85
CA ASP A 177 12.86 -7.37 9.48
C ASP A 177 11.69 -7.50 8.52
N PHE A 178 11.67 -6.73 7.44
CA PHE A 178 10.49 -6.61 6.56
C PHE A 178 10.17 -7.90 5.78
N GLU A 179 11.14 -8.79 5.58
CA GLU A 179 10.92 -10.08 4.90
C GLU A 179 10.36 -11.12 5.87
N ALA A 180 10.91 -11.19 7.08
CA ALA A 180 10.41 -12.08 8.12
C ALA A 180 9.03 -11.61 8.63
N GLU A 181 8.87 -10.31 8.85
CA GLU A 181 7.62 -9.70 9.32
C GLU A 181 6.45 -10.03 8.39
N ILE A 182 6.61 -9.78 7.08
CA ILE A 182 5.50 -9.97 6.12
C ILE A 182 5.08 -11.44 5.97
N GLN A 183 5.99 -12.40 6.16
CA GLN A 183 5.64 -13.82 6.12
C GLN A 183 4.68 -14.18 7.26
N HIS A 184 4.97 -13.71 8.47
CA HIS A 184 4.11 -13.93 9.62
C HIS A 184 2.79 -13.14 9.52
N ALA A 185 2.87 -11.88 9.09
CA ALA A 185 1.70 -11.02 8.90
C ALA A 185 0.77 -11.57 7.81
N ALA A 186 1.30 -12.06 6.69
CA ALA A 186 0.53 -12.64 5.60
C ALA A 186 -0.15 -13.95 6.02
N ALA A 187 0.55 -14.83 6.74
CA ALA A 187 -0.03 -16.07 7.25
C ALA A 187 -1.21 -15.79 8.18
N TYR A 188 -1.03 -14.87 9.12
CA TYR A 188 -2.12 -14.44 10.01
C TYR A 188 -3.27 -13.77 9.24
N ALA A 189 -2.96 -12.88 8.29
CA ALA A 189 -3.94 -12.18 7.48
C ALA A 189 -4.77 -13.14 6.62
N ALA A 190 -4.16 -14.22 6.10
CA ALA A 190 -4.85 -15.23 5.32
C ALA A 190 -5.96 -15.92 6.11
N GLU A 191 -5.74 -16.18 7.41
CA GLU A 191 -6.75 -16.74 8.30
C GLU A 191 -7.76 -15.69 8.76
N HIS A 192 -7.26 -14.52 9.18
CA HIS A 192 -8.06 -13.43 9.74
C HIS A 192 -9.08 -12.85 8.76
N TYR A 193 -8.70 -12.71 7.49
CA TYR A 193 -9.56 -12.19 6.42
C TYR A 193 -10.25 -13.26 5.59
N ALA A 194 -10.07 -14.53 5.92
CA ALA A 194 -10.73 -15.62 5.21
C ALA A 194 -12.26 -15.47 5.28
N ALA A 195 -12.89 -15.56 4.12
CA ALA A 195 -14.33 -15.55 3.99
C ALA A 195 -14.79 -16.78 3.21
N LYS A 196 -15.97 -17.28 3.55
CA LYS A 196 -16.57 -18.38 2.81
C LYS A 196 -16.98 -17.90 1.42
N PHE A 197 -16.47 -18.55 0.39
CA PHE A 197 -16.95 -18.33 -0.98
C PHE A 197 -18.40 -18.81 -1.13
N VAL A 198 -19.24 -17.98 -1.73
CA VAL A 198 -20.65 -18.29 -2.01
C VAL A 198 -20.88 -18.18 -3.52
N PRO A 199 -20.98 -19.29 -4.25
CA PRO A 199 -21.24 -19.28 -5.68
C PRO A 199 -22.74 -19.09 -5.99
N ASP A 200 -23.04 -18.93 -7.28
CA ASP A 200 -24.39 -18.95 -7.86
C ASP A 200 -25.34 -17.88 -7.28
N CYS A 201 -24.81 -16.73 -6.91
CA CYS A 201 -25.61 -15.62 -6.40
C CYS A 201 -26.40 -14.91 -7.51
N ASP A 202 -27.68 -14.63 -7.28
CA ASP A 202 -28.51 -13.79 -8.15
C ASP A 202 -28.02 -12.34 -8.14
N VAL A 203 -27.55 -11.87 -6.99
CA VAL A 203 -27.07 -10.51 -6.77
C VAL A 203 -25.83 -10.54 -5.89
N VAL A 204 -24.78 -9.85 -6.30
CA VAL A 204 -23.60 -9.58 -5.48
C VAL A 204 -23.49 -8.08 -5.23
N ILE A 205 -23.44 -7.70 -3.97
CA ILE A 205 -23.27 -6.30 -3.55
C ILE A 205 -21.84 -6.15 -3.02
N ALA A 206 -20.98 -5.48 -3.77
CA ALA A 206 -19.61 -5.18 -3.38
C ALA A 206 -19.52 -3.78 -2.76
N ASN A 207 -18.98 -3.70 -1.55
CA ASN A 207 -18.82 -2.44 -0.83
C ASN A 207 -17.35 -2.06 -0.75
N ASN A 208 -16.99 -0.91 -1.30
CA ASN A 208 -15.62 -0.39 -1.31
C ASN A 208 -15.31 0.55 -0.12
N TYR A 209 -15.89 0.31 0.99
CA TYR A 209 -15.80 1.14 2.19
C TYR A 209 -14.36 1.36 2.72
N PHE A 210 -13.43 0.40 2.54
CA PHE A 210 -12.02 0.56 2.97
C PHE A 210 -11.19 1.51 2.09
N LYS A 211 -11.57 1.66 0.82
CA LYS A 211 -10.85 2.43 -0.19
C LYS A 211 -11.81 3.30 -0.98
N PRO A 212 -12.44 4.26 -0.34
CA PRO A 212 -13.48 5.07 -0.98
C PRO A 212 -12.98 5.84 -2.22
N ALA A 213 -11.66 6.07 -2.33
CA ALA A 213 -11.08 6.73 -3.50
C ALA A 213 -10.80 5.79 -4.69
N GLU A 214 -11.07 4.49 -4.56
CA GLU A 214 -10.78 3.48 -5.59
C GLU A 214 -11.95 2.49 -5.71
N ALA A 215 -13.05 2.92 -6.31
CA ALA A 215 -14.24 2.09 -6.48
C ALA A 215 -13.97 0.74 -7.15
N ASN A 216 -13.01 0.70 -8.08
CA ASN A 216 -12.57 -0.50 -8.76
C ASN A 216 -11.98 -1.59 -7.84
N CYS A 217 -11.54 -1.25 -6.62
CA CYS A 217 -11.01 -2.25 -5.70
C CYS A 217 -12.07 -3.25 -5.20
N ALA A 218 -13.35 -2.95 -5.35
CA ALA A 218 -14.44 -3.86 -5.03
C ALA A 218 -14.82 -4.78 -6.22
N TYR A 219 -14.33 -4.48 -7.41
CA TYR A 219 -14.58 -5.26 -8.63
C TYR A 219 -13.40 -6.19 -8.88
N THR A 220 -13.43 -7.38 -8.31
CA THR A 220 -12.38 -8.37 -8.47
C THR A 220 -12.92 -9.66 -9.08
N PRO A 221 -12.10 -10.44 -9.79
CA PRO A 221 -12.52 -11.73 -10.35
C PRO A 221 -13.17 -12.66 -9.33
N GLU A 222 -12.68 -12.69 -8.10
CA GLU A 222 -13.23 -13.55 -7.04
C GLU A 222 -14.64 -13.12 -6.63
N VAL A 223 -14.88 -11.81 -6.55
CA VAL A 223 -16.20 -11.27 -6.23
C VAL A 223 -17.17 -11.54 -7.37
N ILE A 224 -16.71 -11.38 -8.61
CA ILE A 224 -17.52 -11.65 -9.81
C ILE A 224 -17.82 -13.15 -9.96
N ALA A 225 -16.86 -14.01 -9.63
CA ALA A 225 -17.05 -15.47 -9.68
C ALA A 225 -18.18 -15.97 -8.74
N SER A 226 -18.63 -15.14 -7.80
CA SER A 226 -19.80 -15.45 -6.98
C SER A 226 -21.14 -15.28 -7.71
N LEU A 227 -21.17 -14.57 -8.85
CA LEU A 227 -22.39 -14.39 -9.63
C LEU A 227 -22.70 -15.63 -10.48
N LYS A 228 -23.99 -15.96 -10.58
CA LYS A 228 -24.45 -16.86 -11.61
C LYS A 228 -24.56 -16.15 -12.97
N ASP A 229 -24.67 -16.91 -14.05
CA ASP A 229 -24.97 -16.38 -15.38
C ASP A 229 -26.27 -15.56 -15.36
N GLY A 230 -26.18 -14.30 -15.85
CA GLY A 230 -27.29 -13.35 -15.83
C GLY A 230 -27.58 -12.70 -14.49
N GLY A 231 -26.75 -12.94 -13.47
CA GLY A 231 -26.85 -12.28 -12.17
C GLY A 231 -26.48 -10.78 -12.23
N SER A 232 -26.80 -10.05 -11.18
CA SER A 232 -26.58 -8.61 -11.08
C SER A 232 -25.43 -8.28 -10.11
N PHE A 233 -24.49 -7.43 -10.56
CA PHE A 233 -23.44 -6.88 -9.70
C PHE A 233 -23.79 -5.45 -9.31
N VAL A 234 -23.78 -5.16 -8.00
CA VAL A 234 -24.01 -3.83 -7.44
C VAL A 234 -22.75 -3.35 -6.75
N LEU A 235 -22.17 -2.26 -7.25
CA LEU A 235 -21.03 -1.61 -6.60
C LEU A 235 -21.52 -0.47 -5.69
N ALA A 236 -21.31 -0.62 -4.38
CA ALA A 236 -21.55 0.43 -3.39
C ALA A 236 -20.22 1.10 -3.04
N ALA A 237 -20.00 2.30 -3.55
CA ALA A 237 -18.78 3.08 -3.32
C ALA A 237 -19.09 4.54 -3.02
N ASN A 238 -18.37 5.11 -2.06
CA ASN A 238 -18.34 6.54 -1.83
C ASN A 238 -16.99 7.06 -2.36
N SER A 239 -16.96 7.52 -3.60
CA SER A 239 -15.75 7.98 -4.28
C SER A 239 -15.76 9.50 -4.43
N PRO A 240 -15.40 10.26 -3.38
CA PRO A 240 -15.51 11.73 -3.35
C PRO A 240 -14.65 12.42 -4.40
N PHE A 241 -13.61 11.75 -4.90
CA PHE A 241 -12.70 12.26 -5.92
C PHE A 241 -12.87 11.59 -7.29
N GLY A 242 -13.96 10.85 -7.48
CA GLY A 242 -14.21 10.08 -8.70
C GLY A 242 -13.91 8.57 -8.54
N PRO A 243 -14.17 7.77 -9.57
CA PRO A 243 -14.12 6.31 -9.49
C PRO A 243 -12.71 5.75 -9.29
N CYS A 244 -11.67 6.48 -9.69
CA CYS A 244 -10.28 6.10 -9.46
C CYS A 244 -9.38 7.33 -9.38
N VAL A 245 -8.63 7.45 -8.29
CA VAL A 245 -7.62 8.50 -8.09
C VAL A 245 -6.25 7.83 -8.06
N HIS A 246 -5.68 7.64 -9.26
CA HIS A 246 -4.44 6.91 -9.40
C HIS A 246 -3.65 7.43 -10.61
N PHE A 247 -2.41 7.88 -10.41
CA PHE A 247 -1.58 8.42 -11.49
C PHE A 247 -1.08 7.38 -12.51
N LEU A 248 -1.40 6.10 -12.32
CA LEU A 248 -1.19 5.07 -13.34
C LEU A 248 -2.21 5.15 -14.48
N TYR A 249 -3.26 5.95 -14.33
CA TYR A 249 -4.28 6.16 -15.34
C TYR A 249 -4.10 7.54 -15.96
N ASP A 250 -4.16 7.63 -17.27
CA ASP A 250 -4.33 8.87 -17.98
C ASP A 250 -5.81 9.07 -18.39
N LYS A 251 -6.19 10.30 -18.73
CA LYS A 251 -7.51 10.64 -19.29
C LYS A 251 -8.69 9.91 -18.62
N TRP A 252 -8.76 9.95 -17.29
CA TRP A 252 -9.93 9.48 -16.55
C TRP A 252 -10.30 8.00 -16.77
N GLY A 253 -9.36 7.13 -16.70
CA GLY A 253 -9.62 5.70 -16.72
C GLY A 253 -8.90 4.95 -17.84
N HIS A 254 -8.16 5.63 -18.68
CA HIS A 254 -7.22 4.96 -19.58
C HIS A 254 -5.96 4.58 -18.80
N SER A 255 -5.53 3.34 -18.95
CA SER A 255 -4.31 2.89 -18.31
C SER A 255 -3.08 3.47 -19.00
N ALA A 256 -2.17 4.08 -18.23
CA ALA A 256 -0.80 4.26 -18.68
C ALA A 256 -0.13 2.89 -18.91
N PRO A 257 0.95 2.81 -19.73
CA PRO A 257 1.69 1.57 -19.91
C PRO A 257 2.14 1.01 -18.56
N GLY A 258 1.62 -0.17 -18.19
CA GLY A 258 1.83 -0.81 -16.89
C GLY A 258 0.66 -0.71 -15.91
N GLY A 259 -0.33 0.11 -16.19
CA GLY A 259 -1.55 0.18 -15.40
C GLY A 259 -2.74 -0.32 -16.21
N MET A 260 -3.10 -1.56 -16.08
CA MET A 260 -3.91 -2.25 -17.08
C MET A 260 -5.37 -2.49 -16.75
N MET A 261 -5.92 -1.85 -15.77
CA MET A 261 -7.24 -2.32 -15.34
C MET A 261 -8.42 -1.82 -16.17
N TRP A 262 -8.24 -0.86 -17.07
CA TRP A 262 -9.37 -0.24 -17.77
C TRP A 262 -9.02 0.24 -19.19
N SER A 263 -8.69 -0.68 -20.08
CA SER A 263 -8.88 -0.42 -21.51
C SER A 263 -10.35 -0.66 -21.81
N GLY A 264 -11.18 0.35 -21.69
CA GLY A 264 -12.52 0.35 -22.24
C GLY A 264 -12.50 0.76 -23.68
#